data_16a0723a18ad9c23907b1ed8644fa0eb
#
_entry.id   16a0723a18ad9c23907b1ed8644fa0eb
#
_cell.length_a   1.000
_cell.length_b   1.000
_cell.length_c   1.000
_cell.angle_alpha   90.00
_cell.angle_beta   90.00
_cell.angle_gamma   90.00
#
_symmetry.space_group_name_H-M   'P 1'
#
loop_
_entity.id
_entity.type
_entity.pdbx_description
1 polymer ?
#
loop_
_entity_poly.entity_id
_entity_poly.type
_entity_poly.pdbx_seq_one_letter_code
_entity_poly.pdbx_strand_id
1 'polypeptide(L)'
;MDNATQKKYLSFKEILIYSVGLFGLQMVIFYLNSYQVEFYSTAGRLTTAELVAVPFLILAAKIVSAIFDPIVGNLIERKPDKGFGKLKPFVLYAAAPLVLFTVLLFVDVPISGAALLAYIFVITTLWSMAMTMADVPSQAMSAVLTPNPTERTNLIGFSGTFRSIGQAAPYVVVPVICLIVPGGAGISGTLSVSEYLWNALGIGI
;
A
#
# COMPACT_ATOMS: atom_id res chain seq x y z
N MET A 1 -40.44 4.00 17.78
CA MET A 1 -39.23 3.65 17.01
C MET A 1 -38.63 2.46 17.73
N ASP A 2 -38.88 1.26 17.18
CA ASP A 2 -38.51 0.00 17.82
C ASP A 2 -36.98 -0.13 17.91
N ASN A 3 -36.46 -0.10 19.12
CA ASN A 3 -35.18 -0.65 19.51
C ASN A 3 -35.24 -2.20 19.49
N ALA A 4 -35.67 -2.76 18.38
CA ALA A 4 -35.44 -4.17 18.13
C ALA A 4 -33.93 -4.39 18.24
N THR A 5 -33.52 -5.14 19.25
CA THR A 5 -32.15 -5.58 19.50
C THR A 5 -31.51 -6.09 18.19
N GLN A 6 -30.87 -5.18 17.45
CA GLN A 6 -30.22 -5.55 16.20
C GLN A 6 -29.15 -6.57 16.54
N LYS A 7 -29.31 -7.77 16.02
CA LYS A 7 -28.39 -8.90 16.23
C LYS A 7 -26.97 -8.44 15.87
N LYS A 8 -26.07 -8.51 16.84
CA LYS A 8 -24.66 -8.16 16.66
C LYS A 8 -23.96 -9.32 15.98
N TYR A 9 -23.35 -9.06 14.81
CA TYR A 9 -22.67 -10.05 14.00
C TYR A 9 -21.16 -9.99 14.14
N LEU A 10 -20.59 -8.81 14.47
CA LEU A 10 -19.15 -8.61 14.56
C LEU A 10 -18.70 -8.42 16.00
N SER A 11 -17.65 -9.14 16.36
CA SER A 11 -16.89 -8.90 17.59
C SER A 11 -15.98 -7.69 17.43
N PHE A 12 -15.71 -6.98 18.53
CA PHE A 12 -14.72 -5.88 18.54
C PHE A 12 -13.34 -6.34 18.04
N LYS A 13 -12.93 -7.58 18.34
CA LYS A 13 -11.66 -8.17 17.86
C LYS A 13 -11.62 -8.27 16.34
N GLU A 14 -12.72 -8.66 15.70
CA GLU A 14 -12.78 -8.78 14.22
C GLU A 14 -12.71 -7.40 13.57
N ILE A 15 -13.39 -6.40 14.13
CA ILE A 15 -13.29 -5.01 13.68
C ILE A 15 -11.86 -4.51 13.80
N LEU A 16 -11.18 -4.78 14.92
CA LEU A 16 -9.82 -4.36 15.17
C LEU A 16 -8.83 -5.02 14.21
N ILE A 17 -8.91 -6.34 14.02
CA ILE A 17 -8.03 -7.08 13.11
C ILE A 17 -8.18 -6.55 11.68
N TYR A 18 -9.40 -6.35 11.22
CA TYR A 18 -9.68 -5.78 9.91
C TYR A 18 -9.08 -4.37 9.76
N SER A 19 -9.28 -3.51 10.77
CA SER A 19 -8.79 -2.13 10.77
C SER A 19 -7.26 -2.04 10.80
N VAL A 20 -6.59 -2.92 11.56
CA VAL A 20 -5.12 -3.01 11.58
C VAL A 20 -4.58 -3.48 10.22
N GLY A 21 -5.26 -4.40 9.54
CA GLY A 21 -4.90 -4.78 8.17
C GLY A 21 -4.95 -3.60 7.20
N LEU A 22 -6.00 -2.78 7.28
CA LEU A 22 -6.13 -1.57 6.45
C LEU A 22 -5.11 -0.48 6.82
N PHE A 23 -4.76 -0.35 8.10
CA PHE A 23 -3.66 0.53 8.54
C PHE A 23 -2.34 0.15 7.87
N GLY A 24 -1.94 -1.13 7.92
CA GLY A 24 -0.71 -1.60 7.29
C GLY A 24 -0.69 -1.37 5.77
N LEU A 25 -1.80 -1.69 5.09
CA LEU A 25 -1.92 -1.46 3.65
C LEU A 25 -1.74 0.03 3.29
N GLN A 26 -2.37 0.94 4.03
CA GLN A 26 -2.25 2.37 3.79
C GLN A 26 -0.85 2.91 4.10
N MET A 27 -0.18 2.35 5.09
CA MET A 27 1.19 2.72 5.44
C MET A 27 2.16 2.44 4.28
N VAL A 28 2.08 1.26 3.65
CA VAL A 28 2.89 0.91 2.48
C VAL A 28 2.60 1.84 1.29
N ILE A 29 1.32 2.09 1.02
CA ILE A 29 0.89 2.97 -0.09
C ILE A 29 1.43 4.38 0.08
N PHE A 30 1.28 4.94 1.27
CA PHE A 30 1.71 6.32 1.55
C PHE A 30 3.22 6.46 1.61
N TYR A 31 3.93 5.45 2.14
CA TYR A 31 5.39 5.43 2.09
C TYR A 31 5.88 5.57 0.65
N LEU A 32 5.41 4.72 -0.25
CA LEU A 32 5.83 4.76 -1.64
C LEU A 32 5.47 6.10 -2.32
N ASN A 33 4.22 6.56 -2.17
CA ASN A 33 3.79 7.81 -2.80
C ASN A 33 4.57 9.04 -2.30
N SER A 34 5.02 9.04 -1.05
CA SER A 34 5.74 10.16 -0.44
C SER A 34 7.23 10.16 -0.77
N TYR A 35 7.86 8.99 -0.77
CA TYR A 35 9.31 8.87 -0.80
C TYR A 35 9.89 8.39 -2.14
N GLN A 36 9.07 7.91 -3.08
CA GLN A 36 9.56 7.35 -4.34
C GLN A 36 10.35 8.38 -5.18
N VAL A 37 9.82 9.58 -5.35
CA VAL A 37 10.48 10.62 -6.14
C VAL A 37 11.74 11.13 -5.45
N GLU A 38 11.68 11.29 -4.13
CA GLU A 38 12.80 11.74 -3.30
C GLU A 38 13.96 10.74 -3.35
N PHE A 39 13.66 9.42 -3.30
CA PHE A 39 14.66 8.37 -3.47
C PHE A 39 15.44 8.51 -4.77
N TYR A 40 14.76 8.68 -5.90
CA TYR A 40 15.45 8.82 -7.21
C TYR A 40 16.22 10.13 -7.33
N SER A 41 15.82 11.18 -6.65
CA SER A 41 16.60 12.43 -6.58
C SER A 41 17.88 12.26 -5.76
N THR A 42 17.80 11.53 -4.66
CA THR A 42 18.95 11.28 -3.77
C THR A 42 19.94 10.27 -4.36
N ALA A 43 19.45 9.26 -5.08
CA ALA A 43 20.28 8.27 -5.75
C ALA A 43 21.20 8.86 -6.84
N GLY A 44 20.84 10.06 -7.36
CA GLY A 44 21.68 10.83 -8.27
C GLY A 44 21.98 10.16 -9.63
N ARG A 45 21.18 9.17 -10.04
CA ARG A 45 21.36 8.41 -11.29
C ARG A 45 20.58 8.95 -12.47
N LEU A 46 19.75 9.95 -12.22
CA LEU A 46 18.95 10.64 -13.23
C LEU A 46 19.42 12.09 -13.35
N THR A 47 19.43 12.59 -14.58
CA THR A 47 19.61 14.01 -14.84
C THR A 47 18.39 14.79 -14.37
N THR A 48 18.53 16.10 -14.17
CA THR A 48 17.40 16.96 -13.76
C THR A 48 16.19 16.84 -14.69
N ALA A 49 16.43 16.74 -16.00
CA ALA A 49 15.36 16.57 -16.99
C ALA A 49 14.64 15.21 -16.86
N GLU A 50 15.40 14.13 -16.63
CA GLU A 50 14.84 12.79 -16.41
C GLU A 50 14.10 12.69 -15.09
N LEU A 51 14.58 13.36 -14.04
CA LEU A 51 13.91 13.40 -12.74
C LEU A 51 12.52 14.04 -12.83
N VAL A 52 12.37 15.10 -13.64
CA VAL A 52 11.05 15.71 -13.92
C VAL A 52 10.10 14.74 -14.62
N ALA A 53 10.60 13.77 -15.38
CA ALA A 53 9.77 12.77 -16.04
C ALA A 53 9.21 11.70 -15.07
N VAL A 54 9.85 11.47 -13.91
CA VAL A 54 9.45 10.41 -12.95
C VAL A 54 7.99 10.55 -12.49
N PRO A 55 7.48 11.70 -12.04
CA PRO A 55 6.07 11.85 -11.66
C PRO A 55 5.10 11.54 -12.81
N PHE A 56 5.46 11.89 -14.05
CA PHE A 56 4.63 11.58 -15.22
C PHE A 56 4.62 10.07 -15.52
N LEU A 57 5.74 9.38 -15.33
CA LEU A 57 5.81 7.93 -15.45
C LEU A 57 4.98 7.23 -14.37
N ILE A 58 5.03 7.72 -13.14
CA ILE A 58 4.17 7.22 -12.05
C ILE A 58 2.70 7.42 -12.39
N LEU A 59 2.32 8.58 -12.93
CA LEU A 59 0.96 8.84 -13.37
C LEU A 59 0.55 7.88 -14.50
N ALA A 60 1.40 7.70 -15.51
CA ALA A 60 1.16 6.76 -16.61
C ALA A 60 1.00 5.33 -16.10
N ALA A 61 1.84 4.88 -15.15
CA ALA A 61 1.73 3.58 -14.52
C ALA A 61 0.40 3.40 -13.80
N LYS A 62 -0.09 4.42 -13.10
CA LYS A 62 -1.41 4.40 -12.44
C LYS A 62 -2.56 4.35 -13.44
N ILE A 63 -2.46 5.05 -14.57
CA ILE A 63 -3.46 4.97 -15.65
C ILE A 63 -3.51 3.56 -16.24
N VAL A 64 -2.35 2.96 -16.52
CA VAL A 64 -2.28 1.58 -17.00
C VAL A 64 -2.87 0.61 -15.98
N SER A 65 -2.55 0.75 -14.70
CA SER A 65 -3.09 -0.13 -13.66
C SER A 65 -4.61 0.00 -13.49
N ALA A 66 -5.19 1.20 -13.69
CA ALA A 66 -6.63 1.42 -13.61
C ALA A 66 -7.44 0.57 -14.62
N ILE A 67 -6.82 0.17 -15.73
CA ILE A 67 -7.43 -0.76 -16.70
C ILE A 67 -7.56 -2.17 -16.09
N PHE A 68 -6.71 -2.52 -15.12
CA PHE A 68 -6.74 -3.82 -14.43
C PHE A 68 -7.78 -3.87 -13.31
N ASP A 69 -8.24 -2.75 -12.78
CA ASP A 69 -9.22 -2.72 -11.67
C ASP A 69 -10.50 -3.50 -12.01
N PRO A 70 -11.15 -3.32 -13.18
CA PRO A 70 -12.30 -4.14 -13.58
C PRO A 70 -11.95 -5.63 -13.79
N ILE A 71 -10.73 -5.92 -14.24
CA ILE A 71 -10.27 -7.30 -14.45
C ILE A 71 -10.14 -8.00 -13.09
N VAL A 72 -9.55 -7.34 -12.11
CA VAL A 72 -9.42 -7.85 -10.74
C VAL A 72 -10.80 -8.06 -10.11
N GLY A 73 -11.73 -7.09 -10.27
CA GLY A 73 -13.11 -7.21 -9.79
C GLY A 73 -13.81 -8.45 -10.36
N ASN A 74 -13.74 -8.65 -11.67
CA ASN A 74 -14.31 -9.83 -12.35
C ASN A 74 -13.65 -11.14 -11.90
N LEU A 75 -12.32 -11.13 -11.69
CA LEU A 75 -11.60 -12.33 -11.21
C LEU A 75 -12.04 -12.72 -9.79
N ILE A 76 -12.29 -11.75 -8.92
CA ILE A 76 -12.82 -11.99 -7.58
C ILE A 76 -14.23 -12.59 -7.64
N GLU A 77 -15.10 -12.06 -8.50
CA GLU A 77 -16.48 -12.53 -8.62
C GLU A 77 -16.57 -13.97 -9.13
N ARG A 78 -15.70 -14.34 -10.06
CA ARG A 78 -15.68 -15.70 -10.66
C ARG A 78 -15.14 -16.78 -9.73
N LYS A 79 -14.43 -16.42 -8.67
CA LYS A 79 -13.84 -17.41 -7.77
C LYS A 79 -14.94 -18.07 -6.88
N PRO A 80 -15.05 -19.41 -6.85
CA PRO A 80 -15.99 -20.09 -5.97
C PRO A 80 -15.59 -19.88 -4.50
N ASP A 81 -16.59 -19.74 -3.64
CA ASP A 81 -16.39 -19.66 -2.20
C ASP A 81 -16.01 -21.03 -1.62
N LYS A 82 -14.76 -21.20 -1.17
CA LYS A 82 -14.23 -22.45 -0.61
C LYS A 82 -14.12 -22.37 0.93
N GLY A 83 -15.08 -21.73 1.61
CA GLY A 83 -15.14 -21.71 3.08
C GLY A 83 -14.26 -20.66 3.78
N PHE A 84 -13.22 -20.14 3.14
CA PHE A 84 -12.40 -19.04 3.65
C PHE A 84 -12.88 -17.64 3.23
N GLY A 85 -14.02 -17.57 2.55
CA GLY A 85 -14.52 -16.37 1.89
C GLY A 85 -13.76 -16.06 0.58
N LYS A 86 -14.44 -15.40 -0.36
CA LYS A 86 -13.87 -15.10 -1.69
C LYS A 86 -12.73 -14.08 -1.64
N LEU A 87 -12.75 -13.15 -0.68
CA LEU A 87 -11.91 -11.95 -0.65
C LEU A 87 -10.58 -12.15 0.06
N LYS A 88 -10.57 -12.88 1.19
CA LYS A 88 -9.37 -13.09 2.03
C LYS A 88 -8.15 -13.64 1.28
N PRO A 89 -8.28 -14.65 0.39
CA PRO A 89 -7.12 -15.20 -0.32
C PRO A 89 -6.45 -14.18 -1.24
N PHE A 90 -7.22 -13.26 -1.85
CA PHE A 90 -6.66 -12.23 -2.73
C PHE A 90 -5.77 -11.26 -1.97
N VAL A 91 -6.23 -10.80 -0.80
CA VAL A 91 -5.45 -9.92 0.07
C VAL A 91 -4.15 -10.59 0.51
N LEU A 92 -4.24 -11.87 0.91
CA LEU A 92 -3.06 -12.63 1.36
C LEU A 92 -2.05 -12.86 0.23
N TYR A 93 -2.53 -13.25 -0.97
CA TYR A 93 -1.64 -13.47 -2.11
C TYR A 93 -1.08 -12.18 -2.68
N ALA A 94 -1.79 -11.05 -2.56
CA ALA A 94 -1.30 -9.75 -3.00
C ALA A 94 -0.22 -9.18 -2.06
N ALA A 95 -0.18 -9.57 -0.79
CA ALA A 95 0.77 -9.05 0.18
C ALA A 95 2.24 -9.33 -0.23
N ALA A 96 2.56 -10.54 -0.65
CA ALA A 96 3.93 -10.90 -1.04
C ALA A 96 4.44 -10.09 -2.24
N PRO A 97 3.73 -10.01 -3.40
CA PRO A 97 4.19 -9.17 -4.52
C PRO A 97 4.18 -7.68 -4.17
N LEU A 98 3.26 -7.20 -3.32
CA LEU A 98 3.24 -5.82 -2.90
C LEU A 98 4.52 -5.43 -2.15
N VAL A 99 4.93 -6.23 -1.17
CA VAL A 99 6.20 -6.03 -0.43
C VAL A 99 7.39 -6.15 -1.37
N LEU A 100 7.42 -7.18 -2.22
CA LEU A 100 8.51 -7.39 -3.18
C LEU A 100 8.71 -6.17 -4.08
N PHE A 101 7.66 -5.68 -4.72
CA PHE A 101 7.76 -4.52 -5.61
C PHE A 101 8.04 -3.23 -4.85
N THR A 102 7.55 -3.07 -3.60
CA THR A 102 7.94 -1.94 -2.75
C THR A 102 9.45 -1.94 -2.52
N VAL A 103 10.02 -3.06 -2.14
CA VAL A 103 11.48 -3.18 -1.94
C VAL A 103 12.23 -2.91 -3.25
N LEU A 104 11.81 -3.50 -4.38
CA LEU A 104 12.46 -3.30 -5.67
C LEU A 104 12.48 -1.82 -6.10
N LEU A 105 11.45 -1.04 -5.78
CA LEU A 105 11.41 0.39 -6.10
C LEU A 105 12.43 1.23 -5.32
N PHE A 106 12.90 0.74 -4.17
CA PHE A 106 13.90 1.40 -3.33
C PHE A 106 15.28 0.71 -3.36
N VAL A 107 15.50 -0.24 -4.26
CA VAL A 107 16.83 -0.80 -4.51
C VAL A 107 17.60 0.14 -5.45
N ASP A 108 18.84 0.47 -5.06
CA ASP A 108 19.77 1.20 -5.93
C ASP A 108 20.31 0.29 -7.01
N VAL A 109 19.65 0.27 -8.16
CA VAL A 109 20.05 -0.53 -9.32
C VAL A 109 21.13 0.24 -10.10
N PRO A 110 22.26 -0.39 -10.50
CA PRO A 110 23.37 0.28 -11.20
C PRO A 110 23.06 0.52 -12.69
N ILE A 111 21.89 1.11 -12.97
CA ILE A 111 21.44 1.55 -14.29
C ILE A 111 21.13 3.05 -14.24
N SER A 112 21.16 3.73 -15.38
CA SER A 112 20.92 5.17 -15.48
C SER A 112 20.18 5.53 -16.78
N GLY A 113 19.69 6.76 -16.84
CA GLY A 113 19.03 7.28 -18.04
C GLY A 113 17.73 6.54 -18.38
N ALA A 114 17.49 6.36 -19.68
CA ALA A 114 16.26 5.75 -20.19
C ALA A 114 15.97 4.34 -19.65
N ALA A 115 17.00 3.54 -19.37
CA ALA A 115 16.86 2.21 -18.81
C ALA A 115 16.30 2.26 -17.38
N LEU A 116 16.74 3.22 -16.56
CA LEU A 116 16.20 3.44 -15.22
C LEU A 116 14.74 3.94 -15.27
N LEU A 117 14.43 4.84 -16.20
CA LEU A 117 13.03 5.30 -16.40
C LEU A 117 12.11 4.15 -16.78
N ALA A 118 12.55 3.26 -17.68
CA ALA A 118 11.80 2.06 -18.05
C ALA A 118 11.60 1.12 -16.84
N TYR A 119 12.65 0.91 -16.03
CA TYR A 119 12.58 0.13 -14.81
C TYR A 119 11.56 0.72 -13.84
N ILE A 120 11.62 2.01 -13.56
CA ILE A 120 10.66 2.72 -12.68
C ILE A 120 9.23 2.51 -13.18
N PHE A 121 8.98 2.70 -14.47
CA PHE A 121 7.66 2.54 -15.06
C PHE A 121 7.12 1.12 -14.90
N VAL A 122 7.92 0.10 -15.24
CA VAL A 122 7.51 -1.30 -15.16
C VAL A 122 7.25 -1.73 -13.73
N ILE A 123 8.17 -1.45 -12.80
CA ILE A 123 8.01 -1.87 -11.41
C ILE A 123 6.88 -1.11 -10.73
N THR A 124 6.71 0.20 -10.98
CA THR A 124 5.57 0.96 -10.45
C THR A 124 4.24 0.44 -10.99
N THR A 125 4.18 0.02 -12.26
CA THR A 125 2.97 -0.57 -12.83
C THR A 125 2.64 -1.90 -12.16
N LEU A 126 3.62 -2.80 -11.99
CA LEU A 126 3.45 -4.09 -11.31
C LEU A 126 3.06 -3.90 -9.84
N TRP A 127 3.67 -2.93 -9.18
CA TRP A 127 3.30 -2.56 -7.81
C TRP A 127 1.85 -2.07 -7.73
N SER A 128 1.44 -1.20 -8.64
CA SER A 128 0.06 -0.69 -8.68
C SER A 128 -0.96 -1.81 -8.91
N MET A 129 -0.65 -2.78 -9.76
CA MET A 129 -1.50 -3.97 -9.95
C MET A 129 -1.60 -4.83 -8.69
N ALA A 130 -0.47 -5.08 -8.01
CA ALA A 130 -0.45 -5.82 -6.75
C ALA A 130 -1.26 -5.08 -5.66
N MET A 131 -1.14 -3.75 -5.63
CA MET A 131 -1.90 -2.89 -4.73
C MET A 131 -3.41 -2.99 -4.98
N THR A 132 -3.87 -2.93 -6.23
CA THR A 132 -5.29 -3.12 -6.59
C THR A 132 -5.80 -4.48 -6.13
N MET A 133 -5.00 -5.55 -6.30
CA MET A 133 -5.35 -6.90 -5.84
C MET A 133 -5.48 -7.01 -4.32
N ALA A 134 -4.87 -6.10 -3.55
CA ALA A 134 -5.01 -6.02 -2.10
C ALA A 134 -6.15 -5.07 -1.67
N ASP A 135 -6.21 -3.87 -2.25
CA ASP A 135 -7.11 -2.79 -1.82
C ASP A 135 -8.58 -3.05 -2.19
N VAL A 136 -8.86 -3.48 -3.43
CA VAL A 136 -10.23 -3.74 -3.91
C VAL A 136 -10.94 -4.79 -3.04
N PRO A 137 -10.40 -5.99 -2.81
CA PRO A 137 -11.07 -6.96 -1.95
C PRO A 137 -11.10 -6.52 -0.48
N SER A 138 -10.10 -5.78 -0.01
CA SER A 138 -10.08 -5.25 1.35
C SER A 138 -11.24 -4.29 1.59
N GLN A 139 -11.55 -3.41 0.65
CA GLN A 139 -12.70 -2.51 0.74
C GLN A 139 -14.03 -3.26 0.62
N ALA A 140 -14.13 -4.22 -0.31
CA ALA A 140 -15.32 -5.04 -0.50
C ALA A 140 -15.66 -5.90 0.73
N MET A 141 -14.67 -6.30 1.53
CA MET A 141 -14.88 -7.04 2.78
C MET A 141 -15.80 -6.32 3.76
N SER A 142 -15.77 -5.00 3.84
CA SER A 142 -16.66 -4.23 4.73
C SER A 142 -18.14 -4.45 4.43
N ALA A 143 -18.47 -4.74 3.17
CA ALA A 143 -19.84 -5.01 2.73
C ALA A 143 -20.32 -6.43 3.06
N VAL A 144 -19.39 -7.39 3.19
CA VAL A 144 -19.70 -8.81 3.37
C VAL A 144 -19.61 -9.24 4.85
N LEU A 145 -18.83 -8.52 5.66
CA LEU A 145 -18.57 -8.88 7.05
C LEU A 145 -19.82 -8.79 7.94
N THR A 146 -20.76 -7.88 7.65
CA THR A 146 -22.02 -7.77 8.42
C THR A 146 -23.19 -7.38 7.52
N PRO A 147 -24.34 -8.03 7.66
CA PRO A 147 -25.59 -7.65 7.01
C PRO A 147 -26.27 -6.46 7.71
N ASN A 148 -25.86 -6.10 8.95
CA ASN A 148 -26.42 -5.02 9.73
C ASN A 148 -25.89 -3.65 9.26
N PRO A 149 -26.76 -2.73 8.74
CA PRO A 149 -26.33 -1.44 8.23
C PRO A 149 -25.62 -0.57 9.27
N THR A 150 -26.07 -0.61 10.51
CA THR A 150 -25.48 0.18 11.62
C THR A 150 -24.09 -0.32 11.97
N GLU A 151 -23.89 -1.64 12.09
CA GLU A 151 -22.56 -2.22 12.32
C GLU A 151 -21.63 -1.96 11.16
N ARG A 152 -22.13 -2.01 9.92
CA ARG A 152 -21.36 -1.71 8.72
C ARG A 152 -20.87 -0.26 8.73
N THR A 153 -21.73 0.69 9.08
CA THR A 153 -21.34 2.11 9.19
C THR A 153 -20.27 2.30 10.27
N ASN A 154 -20.43 1.66 11.43
CA ASN A 154 -19.43 1.71 12.50
C ASN A 154 -18.11 1.06 12.09
N LEU A 155 -18.15 -0.09 11.38
CA LEU A 155 -16.96 -0.76 10.84
C LEU A 155 -16.22 0.14 9.86
N ILE A 156 -16.94 0.78 8.92
CA ILE A 156 -16.34 1.69 7.92
C ILE A 156 -15.75 2.92 8.62
N GLY A 157 -16.43 3.51 9.58
CA GLY A 157 -15.92 4.66 10.33
C GLY A 157 -14.68 4.33 11.15
N PHE A 158 -14.71 3.23 11.90
CA PHE A 158 -13.57 2.79 12.71
C PHE A 158 -12.36 2.42 11.84
N SER A 159 -12.56 1.62 10.80
CA SER A 159 -11.50 1.25 9.88
C SER A 159 -10.98 2.43 9.07
N GLY A 160 -11.83 3.41 8.74
CA GLY A 160 -11.45 4.67 8.10
C GLY A 160 -10.48 5.48 8.96
N THR A 161 -10.70 5.53 10.27
CA THR A 161 -9.76 6.16 11.22
C THR A 161 -8.41 5.47 11.20
N PHE A 162 -8.37 4.13 11.23
CA PHE A 162 -7.12 3.37 11.14
C PHE A 162 -6.41 3.58 9.79
N ARG A 163 -7.14 3.66 8.69
CA ARG A 163 -6.58 4.03 7.37
C ARG A 163 -5.92 5.39 7.41
N SER A 164 -6.56 6.40 7.99
CA SER A 164 -6.00 7.76 8.10
C SER A 164 -4.75 7.80 8.96
N ILE A 165 -4.72 7.06 10.07
CA ILE A 165 -3.52 6.92 10.90
C ILE A 165 -2.41 6.20 10.11
N GLY A 166 -2.74 5.15 9.34
CA GLY A 166 -1.81 4.45 8.46
C GLY A 166 -1.18 5.36 7.39
N GLN A 167 -1.95 6.32 6.86
CA GLN A 167 -1.45 7.33 5.92
C GLN A 167 -0.43 8.27 6.56
N ALA A 168 -0.63 8.64 7.82
CA ALA A 168 0.28 9.52 8.55
C ALA A 168 1.50 8.76 9.13
N ALA A 169 1.39 7.45 9.33
CA ALA A 169 2.41 6.63 9.98
C ALA A 169 3.81 6.74 9.35
N PRO A 170 4.02 6.76 8.02
CA PRO A 170 5.35 6.89 7.42
C PRO A 170 6.10 8.14 7.87
N TYR A 171 5.41 9.26 8.11
CA TYR A 171 6.05 10.50 8.56
C TYR A 171 6.64 10.41 9.97
N VAL A 172 6.19 9.44 10.77
CA VAL A 172 6.73 9.16 12.11
C VAL A 172 7.68 7.98 12.09
N VAL A 173 7.29 6.90 11.40
CA VAL A 173 8.04 5.64 11.39
C VAL A 173 9.36 5.77 10.65
N VAL A 174 9.40 6.49 9.52
CA VAL A 174 10.63 6.68 8.73
C VAL A 174 11.73 7.36 9.56
N PRO A 175 11.52 8.53 10.20
CA PRO A 175 12.54 9.13 11.07
C PRO A 175 12.97 8.22 12.22
N VAL A 176 12.04 7.44 12.81
CA VAL A 176 12.38 6.51 13.90
C VAL A 176 13.27 5.37 13.42
N ILE A 177 12.98 4.79 12.24
CA ILE A 177 13.84 3.75 11.66
C ILE A 177 15.23 4.32 11.35
N CYS A 178 15.33 5.52 10.82
CA CYS A 178 16.60 6.20 10.53
C CYS A 178 17.46 6.46 11.76
N LEU A 179 16.85 6.59 12.94
CA LEU A 179 17.57 6.69 14.21
C LEU A 179 18.17 5.34 14.67
N ILE A 180 17.55 4.24 14.27
CA ILE A 180 17.94 2.87 14.69
C ILE A 180 18.99 2.29 13.74
N VAL A 181 18.94 2.64 12.46
CA VAL A 181 19.88 2.14 11.44
C VAL A 181 21.27 2.75 11.65
N PRO A 182 22.33 1.93 11.82
CA PRO A 182 23.70 2.41 11.97
C PRO A 182 24.14 3.24 10.75
N GLY A 183 24.58 4.48 10.98
CA GLY A 183 24.98 5.40 9.91
C GLY A 183 23.83 6.19 9.27
N GLY A 184 22.65 6.16 9.87
CA GLY A 184 21.50 6.92 9.42
C GLY A 184 21.69 8.43 9.57
N ALA A 185 21.06 9.21 8.67
CA ALA A 185 21.13 10.69 8.66
C ALA A 185 20.46 11.32 9.90
N GLY A 186 19.77 10.55 10.72
CA GLY A 186 19.02 11.05 11.87
C GLY A 186 17.81 11.88 11.48
N ILE A 187 17.29 12.68 12.43
CA ILE A 187 16.06 13.47 12.23
C ILE A 187 16.29 14.69 11.31
N SER A 188 17.53 15.08 11.05
CA SER A 188 17.88 16.38 10.48
C SER A 188 18.50 16.36 9.07
N GLY A 189 18.59 15.20 8.43
CA GLY A 189 19.24 15.05 7.12
C GLY A 189 18.32 14.49 6.02
N THR A 190 18.76 14.66 4.78
CA THR A 190 18.20 13.90 3.65
C THR A 190 18.51 12.43 3.84
N LEU A 191 17.52 11.56 3.64
CA LEU A 191 17.70 10.12 3.75
C LEU A 191 18.77 9.61 2.79
N SER A 192 19.65 8.74 3.26
CA SER A 192 20.59 8.03 2.39
C SER A 192 19.88 6.93 1.60
N VAL A 193 20.46 6.52 0.48
CA VAL A 193 19.89 5.46 -0.38
C VAL A 193 19.62 4.16 0.39
N SER A 194 20.50 3.79 1.31
CA SER A 194 20.34 2.60 2.15
C SER A 194 19.18 2.73 3.16
N GLU A 195 18.92 3.93 3.66
CA GLU A 195 17.82 4.18 4.62
C GLU A 195 16.45 4.01 3.95
N TYR A 196 16.29 4.39 2.69
CA TYR A 196 15.05 4.12 1.95
C TYR A 196 14.78 2.62 1.84
N LEU A 197 15.82 1.81 1.59
CA LEU A 197 15.67 0.37 1.51
C LEU A 197 15.28 -0.25 2.87
N TRP A 198 15.95 0.17 3.96
CA TRP A 198 15.62 -0.29 5.31
C TRP A 198 14.20 0.09 5.73
N ASN A 199 13.75 1.31 5.37
CA ASN A 199 12.39 1.73 5.60
C ASN A 199 11.39 0.92 4.77
N ALA A 200 11.69 0.62 3.50
CA ALA A 200 10.83 -0.20 2.64
C ALA A 200 10.67 -1.62 3.20
N LEU A 201 11.75 -2.20 3.74
CA LEU A 201 11.72 -3.51 4.41
C LEU A 201 10.93 -3.45 5.71
N GLY A 202 11.17 -2.45 6.56
CA GLY A 202 10.52 -2.34 7.87
C GLY A 202 9.03 -2.01 7.79
N ILE A 203 8.60 -1.30 6.76
CA ILE A 203 7.19 -0.96 6.53
C ILE A 203 6.45 -2.09 5.79
N GLY A 204 7.17 -2.87 4.97
CA GLY A 204 6.59 -3.93 4.15
C GLY A 204 6.38 -5.26 4.90
N ILE A 205 7.04 -5.47 6.03
CA ILE A 205 6.90 -6.66 6.90
C ILE A 205 5.83 -6.41 7.96
#